data_28cc78b2eab98fc653c142aca8264d50
#
_entry.id   28cc78b2eab98fc653c142aca8264d50
#
_cell.length_a   1.000
_cell.length_b   1.000
_cell.length_c   1.000
_cell.angle_alpha   90.00
_cell.angle_beta   90.00
_cell.angle_gamma   90.00
#
_symmetry.space_group_name_H-M   'P 1'
#
loop_
_entity.id
_entity.type
_entity.pdbx_description
1 polymer ?
#
loop_
_entity_poly.entity_id
_entity_poly.type
_entity_poly.pdbx_seq_one_letter_code
_entity_poly.pdbx_strand_id
1 'polypeptide(L)'
;MPAQLFAVTVDCPDPFELARFYQAFAGGEVASSNDDFVTLSGGAVRIDFQRVANPAAGWPDDDAPRRVHLDFRVDDLERAEEELQRQGATVAEYQPGGRRFRVLFDPAGHPFCIVDAATQY
;
A
#
# COMPACT_ATOMS: atom_id res chain seq x y z
N MET A 1 -3.42 -21.57 21.57
CA MET A 1 -2.27 -20.68 21.48
C MET A 1 -2.61 -19.50 20.61
N PRO A 2 -2.62 -18.31 21.14
CA PRO A 2 -2.87 -17.15 20.29
C PRO A 2 -1.66 -16.87 19.39
N ALA A 3 -1.95 -16.44 18.18
CA ALA A 3 -0.93 -15.98 17.25
C ALA A 3 -0.91 -14.46 17.22
N GLN A 4 0.23 -13.88 16.85
CA GLN A 4 0.37 -12.44 16.66
C GLN A 4 0.66 -12.16 15.19
N LEU A 5 0.00 -11.16 14.66
CA LEU A 5 0.36 -10.69 13.33
C LEU A 5 1.75 -10.05 13.41
N PHE A 6 2.72 -10.61 12.73
CA PHE A 6 4.11 -10.15 12.78
C PHE A 6 4.41 -9.13 11.70
N ALA A 7 4.00 -9.41 10.46
CA ALA A 7 4.29 -8.54 9.33
C ALA A 7 3.31 -8.79 8.20
N VAL A 8 3.17 -7.78 7.35
CA VAL A 8 2.56 -7.91 6.03
C VAL A 8 3.71 -7.84 5.02
N THR A 9 3.81 -8.82 4.14
CA THR A 9 4.85 -8.84 3.12
C THR A 9 4.23 -8.54 1.76
N VAL A 10 4.82 -7.57 1.06
CA VAL A 10 4.38 -7.09 -0.25
C VAL A 10 5.41 -7.49 -1.29
N ASP A 11 4.98 -8.24 -2.30
CA ASP A 11 5.84 -8.63 -3.41
C ASP A 11 5.94 -7.48 -4.41
N CYS A 12 7.14 -7.18 -4.89
CA CYS A 12 7.37 -6.03 -5.77
C CYS A 12 8.67 -6.20 -6.55
N PRO A 13 8.82 -5.48 -7.68
CA PRO A 13 10.06 -5.55 -8.43
C PRO A 13 11.23 -4.80 -7.77
N ASP A 14 10.95 -3.73 -7.02
CA ASP A 14 11.98 -2.92 -6.35
C ASP A 14 11.57 -2.65 -4.90
N PRO A 15 12.04 -3.49 -3.96
CA PRO A 15 11.64 -3.35 -2.56
C PRO A 15 12.03 -2.03 -1.91
N PHE A 16 13.19 -1.49 -2.22
CA PHE A 16 13.65 -0.26 -1.61
C PHE A 16 12.81 0.94 -2.07
N GLU A 17 12.55 1.02 -3.38
CA GLU A 17 11.72 2.09 -3.92
C GLU A 17 10.31 2.05 -3.33
N LEU A 18 9.72 0.86 -3.24
CA LEU A 18 8.38 0.72 -2.70
C LEU A 18 8.34 1.03 -1.20
N ALA A 19 9.34 0.59 -0.45
CA ALA A 19 9.44 0.93 0.97
C ALA A 19 9.54 2.44 1.19
N ARG A 20 10.29 3.14 0.36
CA ARG A 20 10.41 4.60 0.44
C ARG A 20 9.09 5.29 0.17
N PHE A 21 8.32 4.80 -0.78
CA PHE A 21 6.98 5.31 -1.04
C PHE A 21 6.10 5.21 0.21
N TYR A 22 6.02 4.02 0.81
CA TYR A 22 5.19 3.84 2.00
C TYR A 22 5.74 4.57 3.23
N GLN A 23 7.05 4.69 3.35
CA GLN A 23 7.65 5.47 4.42
C GLN A 23 7.22 6.94 4.36
N ALA A 24 7.23 7.53 3.17
CA ALA A 24 6.84 8.93 2.99
C ALA A 24 5.37 9.16 3.31
N PHE A 25 4.54 8.18 3.04
CA PHE A 25 3.10 8.26 3.17
C PHE A 25 2.61 7.83 4.55
N ALA A 26 3.11 6.72 5.07
CA ALA A 26 2.61 6.13 6.30
C ALA A 26 3.58 6.23 7.48
N GLY A 27 4.78 6.77 7.27
CA GLY A 27 5.79 6.89 8.29
C GLY A 27 6.55 5.60 8.52
N GLY A 28 7.27 5.54 9.63
CA GLY A 28 8.11 4.40 9.95
C GLY A 28 9.54 4.58 9.50
N GLU A 29 10.35 3.55 9.74
CA GLU A 29 11.77 3.54 9.46
C GLU A 29 12.16 2.29 8.70
N VAL A 30 13.07 2.44 7.74
CA VAL A 30 13.69 1.31 7.07
C VAL A 30 14.66 0.67 8.06
N ALA A 31 14.25 -0.45 8.69
CA ALA A 31 15.01 -1.10 9.74
C ALA A 31 16.10 -2.01 9.20
N SER A 32 15.88 -2.63 8.02
CA SER A 32 16.88 -3.41 7.31
C SER A 32 16.61 -3.33 5.82
N SER A 33 17.65 -3.48 5.03
CA SER A 33 17.56 -3.31 3.59
C SER A 33 18.66 -4.09 2.88
N ASN A 34 18.26 -4.86 1.89
CA ASN A 34 19.18 -5.40 0.89
C ASN A 34 18.44 -5.43 -0.46
N ASP A 35 19.07 -5.93 -1.50
CA ASP A 35 18.47 -5.88 -2.84
C ASP A 35 17.18 -6.68 -2.98
N ASP A 36 16.99 -7.69 -2.14
CA ASP A 36 15.87 -8.63 -2.25
C ASP A 36 14.77 -8.42 -1.21
N PHE A 37 15.08 -7.71 -0.12
CA PHE A 37 14.15 -7.62 1.00
C PHE A 37 14.38 -6.36 1.81
N VAL A 38 13.31 -5.61 2.10
CA VAL A 38 13.37 -4.38 2.87
C VAL A 38 12.28 -4.43 3.94
N THR A 39 12.63 -4.04 5.16
CA THR A 39 11.69 -3.97 6.28
C THR A 39 11.40 -2.51 6.63
N LEU A 40 10.13 -2.17 6.69
CA LEU A 40 9.63 -0.89 7.19
C LEU A 40 8.96 -1.13 8.55
N SER A 41 9.50 -0.53 9.59
CA SER A 41 9.02 -0.71 10.97
C SER A 41 8.65 0.61 11.61
N GLY A 42 8.06 0.55 12.80
CA GLY A 42 7.71 1.75 13.57
C GLY A 42 6.29 2.24 13.39
N GLY A 43 5.53 1.64 12.49
CA GLY A 43 4.10 1.89 12.35
C GLY A 43 3.29 0.90 13.18
N ALA A 44 1.96 0.90 12.99
CA ALA A 44 1.06 -0.03 13.67
C ALA A 44 1.34 -1.48 13.29
N VAL A 45 1.79 -1.72 12.06
CA VAL A 45 2.11 -3.05 11.53
C VAL A 45 3.43 -2.94 10.77
N ARG A 46 4.30 -3.92 10.98
CA ARG A 46 5.53 -4.04 10.19
C ARG A 46 5.16 -4.42 8.75
N ILE A 47 5.75 -3.75 7.79
CA ILE A 47 5.57 -4.06 6.37
C ILE A 47 6.92 -4.44 5.79
N ASP A 48 6.98 -5.61 5.19
CA ASP A 48 8.17 -6.08 4.48
C ASP A 48 7.92 -6.03 2.98
N PHE A 49 8.95 -5.78 2.22
CA PHE A 49 8.90 -5.71 0.75
C PHE A 49 9.89 -6.71 0.20
N GLN A 50 9.40 -7.63 -0.61
CA GLN A 50 10.19 -8.75 -1.14
C GLN A 50 10.27 -8.66 -2.65
N ARG A 51 11.47 -8.79 -3.20
CA ARG A 51 11.67 -8.77 -4.63
C ARG A 51 11.09 -10.01 -5.28
N VAL A 52 10.29 -9.79 -6.33
CA VAL A 52 9.77 -10.85 -7.20
C VAL A 52 9.94 -10.44 -8.65
N ALA A 53 10.16 -11.41 -9.53
CA ALA A 53 10.39 -11.14 -10.95
C ALA A 53 9.10 -10.74 -11.68
N ASN A 54 7.96 -11.31 -11.27
CA ASN A 54 6.69 -11.10 -11.94
C ASN A 54 5.73 -10.37 -11.01
N PRO A 55 5.53 -9.05 -11.21
CA PRO A 55 4.59 -8.31 -10.39
C PRO A 55 3.16 -8.80 -10.63
N ALA A 56 2.31 -8.53 -9.65
CA ALA A 56 0.92 -8.93 -9.71
C ALA A 56 0.17 -8.29 -10.88
N ALA A 57 -0.87 -8.99 -11.36
CA ALA A 57 -1.76 -8.48 -12.40
C ALA A 57 -2.48 -7.21 -11.94
N GLY A 58 -2.96 -6.42 -12.91
CA GLY A 58 -3.70 -5.20 -12.64
C GLY A 58 -5.02 -5.46 -11.90
N TRP A 59 -5.61 -4.40 -11.42
CA TRP A 59 -6.89 -4.44 -10.71
C TRP A 59 -7.84 -3.42 -11.34
N PRO A 60 -9.15 -3.68 -11.47
CA PRO A 60 -9.78 -4.97 -11.14
C PRO A 60 -9.53 -6.03 -12.22
N ASP A 61 -9.48 -7.28 -11.82
CA ASP A 61 -9.31 -8.41 -12.72
C ASP A 61 -10.08 -9.62 -12.14
N ASP A 62 -11.14 -10.03 -12.80
CA ASP A 62 -11.98 -11.14 -12.34
C ASP A 62 -11.27 -12.48 -12.35
N ASP A 63 -10.27 -12.64 -13.24
CA ASP A 63 -9.48 -13.86 -13.33
C ASP A 63 -8.36 -13.91 -12.28
N ALA A 64 -8.00 -12.74 -11.72
CA ALA A 64 -6.96 -12.65 -10.71
C ALA A 64 -7.42 -11.70 -9.59
N PRO A 65 -8.46 -12.06 -8.83
CA PRO A 65 -8.99 -11.18 -7.79
C PRO A 65 -7.99 -10.97 -6.66
N ARG A 66 -7.96 -9.75 -6.15
CA ARG A 66 -7.17 -9.43 -4.97
C ARG A 66 -7.95 -9.87 -3.74
N ARG A 67 -7.28 -10.60 -2.86
CA ARG A 67 -7.90 -11.10 -1.63
C ARG A 67 -7.55 -10.27 -0.41
N VAL A 68 -6.44 -9.56 -0.48
CA VAL A 68 -5.96 -8.69 0.61
C VAL A 68 -5.49 -7.39 -0.01
N HIS A 69 -5.84 -6.29 0.63
CA HIS A 69 -5.30 -4.98 0.30
C HIS A 69 -5.15 -4.18 1.58
N LEU A 70 -4.39 -3.10 1.53
CA LEU A 70 -4.15 -2.23 2.68
C LEU A 70 -5.07 -1.03 2.60
N ASP A 71 -5.61 -0.64 3.75
CA ASP A 71 -6.39 0.59 3.91
C ASP A 71 -5.65 1.53 4.84
N PHE A 72 -5.57 2.80 4.45
CA PHE A 72 -4.95 3.85 5.26
C PHE A 72 -5.98 4.92 5.55
N ARG A 73 -6.09 5.32 6.81
CA ARG A 73 -6.97 6.41 7.21
C ARG A 73 -6.27 7.74 7.01
N VAL A 74 -6.94 8.68 6.35
CA VAL A 74 -6.42 10.02 6.10
C VAL A 74 -7.45 11.06 6.53
N ASP A 75 -6.99 12.26 6.84
CA ASP A 75 -7.87 13.34 7.29
C ASP A 75 -8.66 13.98 6.15
N ASP A 76 -8.08 14.03 4.96
CA ASP A 76 -8.66 14.69 3.79
C ASP A 76 -8.37 13.84 2.56
N LEU A 77 -9.41 13.21 2.00
CA LEU A 77 -9.27 12.30 0.86
C LEU A 77 -8.68 12.99 -0.38
N GLU A 78 -9.20 14.16 -0.73
CA GLU A 78 -8.74 14.86 -1.93
C GLU A 78 -7.28 15.26 -1.83
N ARG A 79 -6.91 15.79 -0.69
CA ARG A 79 -5.54 16.23 -0.44
C ARG A 79 -4.57 15.05 -0.40
N ALA A 80 -4.96 13.97 0.24
CA ALA A 80 -4.14 12.75 0.27
C ALA A 80 -3.96 12.16 -1.11
N GLU A 81 -5.03 12.12 -1.91
CA GLU A 81 -4.98 11.62 -3.28
C GLU A 81 -4.00 12.42 -4.13
N GLU A 82 -4.06 13.75 -4.06
CA GLU A 82 -3.15 14.62 -4.79
C GLU A 82 -1.69 14.41 -4.36
N GLU A 83 -1.46 14.34 -3.07
CA GLU A 83 -0.11 14.16 -2.52
C GLU A 83 0.48 12.81 -2.91
N LEU A 84 -0.33 11.75 -2.84
CA LEU A 84 0.10 10.41 -3.22
C LEU A 84 0.45 10.33 -4.71
N GLN A 85 -0.30 11.04 -5.56
CA GLN A 85 0.01 11.09 -6.99
C GLN A 85 1.36 11.75 -7.23
N ARG A 86 1.70 12.79 -6.49
CA ARG A 86 3.02 13.43 -6.57
C ARG A 86 4.13 12.47 -6.16
N GLN A 87 3.82 11.55 -5.27
CA GLN A 87 4.79 10.56 -4.77
C GLN A 87 4.86 9.29 -5.61
N GLY A 88 4.10 9.21 -6.70
CA GLY A 88 4.19 8.11 -7.64
C GLY A 88 3.00 7.16 -7.67
N ALA A 89 1.98 7.42 -6.87
CA ALA A 89 0.76 6.61 -6.95
C ALA A 89 -0.09 7.00 -8.15
N THR A 90 -0.91 6.07 -8.60
CA THR A 90 -1.85 6.27 -9.69
C THR A 90 -3.27 6.03 -9.17
N VAL A 91 -4.19 6.91 -9.51
CA VAL A 91 -5.60 6.74 -9.12
C VAL A 91 -6.26 5.71 -10.03
N ALA A 92 -6.94 4.74 -9.45
CA ALA A 92 -7.65 3.73 -10.23
C ALA A 92 -8.85 4.34 -10.96
N GLU A 93 -9.12 3.89 -12.19
CA GLU A 93 -10.31 4.34 -12.92
C GLU A 93 -11.58 3.87 -12.23
N TYR A 94 -11.59 2.61 -11.81
CA TYR A 94 -12.71 2.04 -11.09
C TYR A 94 -12.67 2.46 -9.62
N GLN A 95 -13.71 3.19 -9.18
CA GLN A 95 -13.80 3.73 -7.81
C GLN A 95 -15.09 3.26 -7.15
N PRO A 96 -15.08 2.03 -6.60
CA PRO A 96 -16.30 1.49 -5.99
C PRO A 96 -16.75 2.21 -4.73
N GLY A 97 -15.84 2.92 -4.05
CA GLY A 97 -16.12 3.60 -2.79
C GLY A 97 -16.70 4.99 -2.92
N GLY A 98 -16.67 5.59 -4.09
CA GLY A 98 -17.15 6.96 -4.29
C GLY A 98 -16.39 7.95 -3.40
N ARG A 99 -17.13 8.58 -2.48
CA ARG A 99 -16.56 9.57 -1.55
C ARG A 99 -16.15 8.98 -0.20
N ARG A 100 -16.38 7.70 0.01
CA ARG A 100 -16.09 7.05 1.29
C ARG A 100 -14.65 6.59 1.37
N PHE A 101 -14.13 6.11 0.26
CA PHE A 101 -12.74 5.71 0.13
C PHE A 101 -12.32 5.81 -1.33
N ARG A 102 -11.02 5.91 -1.54
CA ARG A 102 -10.44 5.98 -2.89
C ARG A 102 -9.45 4.85 -3.06
N VAL A 103 -9.43 4.29 -4.25
CA VAL A 103 -8.48 3.24 -4.62
C VAL A 103 -7.37 3.84 -5.46
N LEU A 104 -6.14 3.57 -5.07
CA LEU A 104 -4.95 3.97 -5.81
C LEU A 104 -4.07 2.75 -6.03
N PHE A 105 -3.15 2.87 -6.97
CA PHE A 105 -2.09 1.89 -7.17
C PHE A 105 -0.79 2.47 -6.66
N ASP A 106 -0.01 1.69 -5.93
CA ASP A 106 1.33 2.10 -5.54
C ASP A 106 2.29 1.98 -6.74
N PRO A 107 3.54 2.44 -6.63
CA PRO A 107 4.48 2.37 -7.75
C PRO A 107 4.76 0.96 -8.29
N ALA A 108 4.46 -0.08 -7.51
CA ALA A 108 4.58 -1.47 -7.95
C ALA A 108 3.29 -2.01 -8.57
N GLY A 109 2.22 -1.21 -8.58
CA GLY A 109 0.94 -1.61 -9.16
C GLY A 109 -0.02 -2.30 -8.20
N HIS A 110 0.28 -2.34 -6.90
CA HIS A 110 -0.64 -2.92 -5.92
C HIS A 110 -1.76 -1.92 -5.59
N PRO A 111 -3.01 -2.35 -5.59
CA PRO A 111 -4.10 -1.50 -5.13
C PRO A 111 -4.04 -1.33 -3.61
N PHE A 112 -4.27 -0.13 -3.17
CA PHE A 112 -4.51 0.17 -1.76
C PHE A 112 -5.58 1.25 -1.68
N CYS A 113 -6.20 1.38 -0.50
CA CYS A 113 -7.25 2.34 -0.31
C CYS A 113 -6.85 3.39 0.72
N ILE A 114 -7.35 4.61 0.51
CA ILE A 114 -7.35 5.63 1.54
C ILE A 114 -8.80 5.86 1.96
N VAL A 115 -9.03 5.95 3.26
CA VAL A 115 -10.36 6.12 3.82
C VAL A 115 -10.41 7.41 4.62
N ASP A 116 -11.58 8.05 4.61
CA ASP A 116 -11.81 9.26 5.39
C ASP A 116 -11.70 8.94 6.88
N ALA A 117 -11.01 9.81 7.65
CA ALA A 117 -10.86 9.63 9.08
C ALA A 117 -12.19 9.54 9.84
N ALA A 118 -13.25 10.14 9.29
CA ALA A 118 -14.59 10.07 9.86
C ALA A 118 -15.32 8.77 9.53
N THR A 119 -14.79 7.95 8.62
CA THR A 119 -15.43 6.69 8.23
C THR A 119 -15.28 5.66 9.35
N GLN A 120 -16.40 5.01 9.67
CA GLN A 120 -16.43 3.91 10.63
C GLN A 120 -16.96 2.66 9.94
N TYR A 121 -16.32 1.56 10.18
CA TYR A 121 -16.73 0.25 9.68
C TYR A 121 -17.36 -0.58 10.78
#